data_185f6e0ef1259c4103d34577b43d5f1f
#
_entry.id   185f6e0ef1259c4103d34577b43d5f1f
#
_cell.length_a   1.000
_cell.length_b   1.000
_cell.length_c   1.000
_cell.angle_alpha   90.00
_cell.angle_beta   90.00
_cell.angle_gamma   90.00
#
_symmetry.space_group_name_H-M   'P 1'
#
loop_
_entity.id
_entity.type
_entity.pdbx_description
1 polymer ?
#
loop_
_entity_poly.entity_id
_entity_poly.type
_entity_poly.pdbx_seq_one_letter_code
_entity_poly.pdbx_strand_id
1 'polypeptide(L)'
;FKKRWYVVAYSPGTDDIRCYALDRMENVIISDKVFKMPKDLKPAEYFKDCFGIINNEDSEVQKVVLKVDAFQSNYIRNLPLHKSQKEMKRTDEYSIFEYHLKPEFDFEQEIFSNMDTMEVLEPQWLREEITQRLKNLTGKYQI
;
A
#
# COMPACT_ATOMS: atom_id res chain seq x y z
N PHE A 1 1.55 5.13 -9.66
CA PHE A 1 1.64 5.13 -8.20
C PHE A 1 2.84 5.97 -7.73
N LYS A 2 2.65 6.85 -6.77
CA LYS A 2 3.71 7.73 -6.20
C LYS A 2 4.59 8.39 -7.30
N LYS A 3 3.97 8.98 -8.32
CA LYS A 3 4.59 9.67 -9.47
C LYS A 3 5.41 8.76 -10.41
N ARG A 4 5.26 7.44 -10.33
CA ARG A 4 5.91 6.48 -11.23
C ARG A 4 4.91 5.72 -12.08
N TRP A 5 5.33 5.37 -13.27
CA TRP A 5 4.60 4.50 -14.18
C TRP A 5 5.12 3.06 -14.08
N TYR A 6 4.22 2.11 -14.17
CA TYR A 6 4.52 0.69 -14.06
C TYR A 6 3.86 -0.07 -15.20
N VAL A 7 4.58 -1.08 -15.69
CA VAL A 7 4.03 -2.11 -16.56
C VAL A 7 3.70 -3.33 -15.72
N VAL A 8 2.51 -3.86 -15.87
CA VAL A 8 2.09 -5.14 -15.31
C VAL A 8 2.29 -6.20 -16.38
N ALA A 9 3.13 -7.18 -16.13
CA ALA A 9 3.48 -8.21 -17.09
C ALA A 9 3.80 -9.54 -16.42
N TYR A 10 3.72 -10.63 -17.19
CA TYR A 10 4.22 -11.91 -16.75
C TYR A 10 5.75 -11.89 -16.62
N SER A 11 6.27 -12.48 -15.57
CA SER A 11 7.70 -12.67 -15.40
C SER A 11 8.21 -13.73 -16.39
N PRO A 12 9.35 -13.51 -17.07
CA PRO A 12 9.89 -14.52 -18.00
C PRO A 12 10.13 -15.85 -17.32
N GLY A 13 9.57 -16.93 -17.89
CA GLY A 13 9.77 -18.30 -17.40
C GLY A 13 8.90 -18.71 -16.22
N THR A 14 8.02 -17.83 -15.76
CA THR A 14 6.99 -18.12 -14.74
C THR A 14 5.65 -17.55 -15.20
N ASP A 15 4.56 -18.02 -14.61
CA ASP A 15 3.23 -17.43 -14.83
C ASP A 15 2.92 -16.31 -13.85
N ASP A 16 3.93 -15.84 -13.09
CA ASP A 16 3.77 -14.80 -12.10
C ASP A 16 3.55 -13.44 -12.75
N ILE A 17 2.60 -12.69 -12.26
CA ILE A 17 2.37 -11.30 -12.63
C ILE A 17 3.24 -10.40 -11.77
N ARG A 18 3.99 -9.51 -12.42
CA ARG A 18 4.86 -8.55 -11.73
C ARG A 18 4.67 -7.14 -12.24
N CYS A 19 4.96 -6.17 -11.35
CA CYS A 19 4.97 -4.75 -11.66
C CYS A 19 6.40 -4.28 -11.91
N TYR A 20 6.67 -3.80 -13.11
CA TYR A 20 7.98 -3.28 -13.50
C TYR A 20 7.91 -1.76 -13.63
N ALA A 21 8.76 -1.05 -12.90
CA ALA A 21 8.86 0.41 -12.98
C ALA A 21 9.54 0.83 -14.28
N LEU A 22 8.91 1.73 -15.06
CA LEU A 22 9.46 2.16 -16.35
C LEU A 22 10.79 2.89 -16.20
N ASP A 23 10.98 3.62 -15.14
CA ASP A 23 12.21 4.37 -14.84
C ASP A 23 13.41 3.47 -14.45
N ARG A 24 13.19 2.15 -14.33
CA ARG A 24 14.24 1.16 -14.04
C ARG A 24 14.56 0.26 -15.22
N MET A 25 13.95 0.53 -16.38
CA MET A 25 14.18 -0.25 -17.58
C MET A 25 15.41 0.28 -18.32
N GLU A 26 16.32 -0.64 -18.66
CA GLU A 26 17.51 -0.34 -19.43
C GLU A 26 17.52 -1.19 -20.72
N ASN A 27 18.17 -0.69 -21.76
CA ASN A 27 18.36 -1.39 -23.04
C ASN A 27 17.04 -1.93 -23.63
N VAL A 28 16.00 -1.12 -23.60
CA VAL A 28 14.68 -1.48 -24.14
C VAL A 28 14.77 -1.61 -25.66
N ILE A 29 14.38 -2.79 -26.17
CA ILE A 29 14.33 -3.08 -27.60
C ILE A 29 12.93 -3.54 -28.01
N ILE A 30 12.54 -3.24 -29.25
CA ILE A 30 11.32 -3.78 -29.83
C ILE A 30 11.62 -5.21 -30.27
N SER A 31 10.78 -6.14 -29.86
CA SER A 31 10.89 -7.57 -30.24
C SER A 31 9.85 -7.91 -31.31
N ASP A 32 10.20 -8.82 -32.22
CA ASP A 32 9.25 -9.41 -33.18
C ASP A 32 8.27 -10.40 -32.51
N LYS A 33 8.48 -10.71 -31.24
CA LYS A 33 7.59 -11.59 -30.48
C LYS A 33 6.29 -10.86 -30.18
N VAL A 34 5.18 -11.48 -30.54
CA VAL A 34 3.84 -11.01 -30.19
C VAL A 34 3.37 -11.68 -28.91
N PHE A 35 2.63 -10.94 -28.10
CA PHE A 35 1.98 -11.49 -26.91
C PHE A 35 0.45 -11.44 -27.08
N LYS A 36 -0.25 -12.32 -26.38
CA LYS A 36 -1.71 -12.23 -26.26
C LYS A 36 -2.06 -11.60 -24.92
N MET A 37 -2.82 -10.51 -24.99
CA MET A 37 -3.35 -9.92 -23.76
C MET A 37 -4.23 -10.97 -23.04
N PRO A 38 -3.95 -11.26 -21.75
CA PRO A 38 -4.80 -12.16 -20.98
C PRO A 38 -6.22 -11.59 -20.90
N LYS A 39 -7.22 -12.41 -21.32
CA LYS A 39 -8.62 -11.95 -21.35
C LYS A 39 -9.18 -11.70 -19.96
N ASP A 40 -8.68 -12.41 -18.97
CA ASP A 40 -9.20 -12.42 -17.60
C ASP A 40 -8.44 -11.47 -16.67
N LEU A 41 -7.31 -10.90 -17.11
CA LEU A 41 -6.56 -9.93 -16.33
C LEU A 41 -7.20 -8.54 -16.44
N LYS A 42 -7.93 -8.17 -15.40
CA LYS A 42 -8.45 -6.81 -15.22
C LYS A 42 -7.61 -6.11 -14.17
N PRO A 43 -6.80 -5.09 -14.51
CA PRO A 43 -5.93 -4.42 -13.53
C PRO A 43 -6.68 -3.89 -12.30
N ALA A 44 -7.91 -3.40 -12.48
CA ALA A 44 -8.73 -2.92 -11.37
C ALA A 44 -9.11 -4.04 -10.37
N GLU A 45 -9.31 -5.28 -10.86
CA GLU A 45 -9.57 -6.43 -9.99
C GLU A 45 -8.28 -6.96 -9.37
N TYR A 46 -7.19 -6.95 -10.14
CA TYR A 46 -5.89 -7.41 -9.65
C TYR A 46 -5.38 -6.60 -8.45
N PHE A 47 -5.57 -5.28 -8.48
CA PHE A 47 -5.15 -4.38 -7.41
C PHE A 47 -6.26 -3.98 -6.44
N LYS A 48 -7.43 -4.61 -6.51
CA LYS A 48 -8.60 -4.16 -5.74
C LYS A 48 -8.40 -4.10 -4.23
N ASP A 49 -7.56 -4.99 -3.71
CA ASP A 49 -7.29 -5.13 -2.29
C ASP A 49 -5.90 -4.59 -1.90
N CYS A 50 -5.19 -3.96 -2.85
CA CYS A 50 -3.88 -3.38 -2.63
C CYS A 50 -4.00 -1.88 -2.34
N PHE A 51 -3.18 -1.37 -1.45
CA PHE A 51 -3.02 0.08 -1.26
C PHE A 51 -2.37 0.73 -2.49
N GLY A 52 -1.35 0.09 -3.04
CA GLY A 52 -0.60 0.61 -4.19
C GLY A 52 -0.36 -0.42 -5.28
N ILE A 53 0.87 -0.80 -5.47
CA ILE A 53 1.31 -1.67 -6.57
C ILE A 53 1.83 -3.04 -6.12
N ILE A 54 1.92 -3.27 -4.82
CA ILE A 54 2.37 -4.55 -4.28
C ILE A 54 1.14 -5.43 -4.09
N ASN A 55 1.06 -6.49 -4.87
CA ASN A 55 0.07 -7.54 -4.73
C ASN A 55 0.79 -8.86 -4.49
N ASN A 56 1.03 -9.19 -3.24
CA ASN A 56 1.55 -10.48 -2.85
C ASN A 56 0.40 -11.49 -2.83
N GLU A 57 0.50 -12.57 -3.60
CA GLU A 57 -0.52 -13.61 -3.69
C GLU A 57 -0.68 -14.38 -2.38
N ASP A 58 0.40 -14.50 -1.60
CA ASP A 58 0.38 -15.16 -0.29
C ASP A 58 -0.21 -14.28 0.82
N SER A 59 -0.44 -12.99 0.56
CA SER A 59 -1.03 -12.07 1.52
C SER A 59 -2.55 -12.10 1.48
N GLU A 60 -3.15 -12.13 2.66
CA GLU A 60 -4.60 -12.06 2.82
C GLU A 60 -5.07 -10.62 3.08
N VAL A 61 -6.31 -10.36 2.68
CA VAL A 61 -6.99 -9.10 3.05
C VAL A 61 -7.22 -9.11 4.56
N GLN A 62 -6.80 -8.05 5.21
CA GLN A 62 -6.95 -7.87 6.66
C GLN A 62 -7.74 -6.62 6.99
N LYS A 63 -8.40 -6.66 8.13
CA LYS A 63 -8.96 -5.47 8.75
C LYS A 63 -7.83 -4.67 9.37
N VAL A 64 -7.66 -3.43 8.92
CA VAL A 64 -6.73 -2.47 9.51
C VAL A 64 -7.51 -1.32 10.12
N VAL A 65 -7.18 -0.94 11.34
CA VAL A 65 -7.80 0.20 12.03
C VAL A 65 -6.73 1.20 12.38
N LEU A 66 -6.92 2.43 11.89
CA LEU A 66 -6.04 3.55 12.17
C LEU A 66 -6.78 4.62 13.00
N LYS A 67 -6.10 5.13 14.02
CA LYS A 67 -6.47 6.39 14.67
C LYS A 67 -5.65 7.49 14.03
N VAL A 68 -6.31 8.54 13.59
CA VAL A 68 -5.71 9.64 12.84
C VAL A 68 -6.13 10.96 13.49
N ASP A 69 -5.20 11.89 13.67
CA ASP A 69 -5.52 13.18 14.25
C ASP A 69 -6.57 13.97 13.41
N ALA A 70 -7.17 15.00 14.01
CA ALA A 70 -8.26 15.75 13.38
C ALA A 70 -7.80 16.47 12.10
N PHE A 71 -6.55 16.96 12.06
CA PHE A 71 -6.01 17.68 10.91
C PHE A 71 -5.82 16.72 9.73
N GLN A 72 -5.07 15.64 9.91
CA GLN A 72 -4.79 14.64 8.88
C GLN A 72 -6.07 13.90 8.43
N SER A 73 -7.03 13.72 9.35
CA SER A 73 -8.34 13.11 9.04
C SER A 73 -9.09 13.83 7.92
N ASN A 74 -8.95 15.16 7.81
CA ASN A 74 -9.58 15.93 6.74
C ASN A 74 -8.99 15.58 5.36
N TYR A 75 -7.68 15.35 5.28
CA TYR A 75 -7.04 14.94 4.04
C TYR A 75 -7.48 13.53 3.63
N ILE A 76 -7.51 12.59 4.57
CA ILE A 76 -7.92 11.20 4.33
C ILE A 76 -9.39 11.10 3.91
N ARG A 77 -10.28 11.95 4.43
CA ARG A 77 -11.67 11.99 3.97
C ARG A 77 -11.80 12.44 2.52
N ASN A 78 -11.03 13.45 2.13
CA ASN A 78 -11.09 14.01 0.79
C ASN A 78 -10.34 13.16 -0.24
N LEU A 79 -9.29 12.45 0.20
CA LEU A 79 -8.50 11.53 -0.61
C LEU A 79 -8.31 10.21 0.16
N PRO A 80 -9.27 9.30 0.08
CA PRO A 80 -9.21 8.01 0.77
C PRO A 80 -7.96 7.22 0.41
N LEU A 81 -7.30 6.61 1.41
CA LEU A 81 -6.14 5.77 1.20
C LEU A 81 -6.48 4.49 0.42
N HIS A 82 -7.68 3.98 0.62
CA HIS A 82 -8.18 2.81 -0.10
C HIS A 82 -9.71 2.89 -0.24
N LYS A 83 -10.26 2.25 -1.28
CA LYS A 83 -11.71 2.23 -1.55
C LYS A 83 -12.56 1.63 -0.41
N SER A 84 -11.97 0.77 0.42
CA SER A 84 -12.63 0.18 1.58
C SER A 84 -12.66 1.09 2.81
N GLN A 85 -12.10 2.28 2.72
CA GLN A 85 -12.03 3.22 3.84
C GLN A 85 -13.41 3.51 4.42
N LYS A 86 -13.54 3.36 5.73
CA LYS A 86 -14.74 3.70 6.48
C LYS A 86 -14.37 4.47 7.75
N GLU A 87 -14.94 5.65 7.94
CA GLU A 87 -14.78 6.39 9.19
C GLU A 87 -15.75 5.83 10.24
N MET A 88 -15.19 5.21 11.28
CA MET A 88 -15.93 4.51 12.33
C MET A 88 -16.28 5.44 13.50
N LYS A 89 -15.42 6.43 13.74
CA LYS A 89 -15.58 7.42 14.81
C LYS A 89 -14.96 8.74 14.40
N ARG A 90 -15.58 9.81 14.81
CA ARG A 90 -15.07 11.18 14.67
C ARG A 90 -15.22 11.95 15.96
N THR A 91 -14.16 12.63 16.36
CA THR A 91 -14.13 13.58 17.50
C THR A 91 -13.46 14.88 17.03
N ASP A 92 -13.36 15.86 17.93
CA ASP A 92 -12.64 17.09 17.63
C ASP A 92 -11.12 16.90 17.62
N GLU A 93 -10.60 15.82 18.23
CA GLU A 93 -9.17 15.55 18.33
C GLU A 93 -8.68 14.51 17.34
N TYR A 94 -9.50 13.52 16.98
CA TYR A 94 -9.12 12.40 16.10
C TYR A 94 -10.33 11.76 15.43
N SER A 95 -10.04 10.99 14.38
CA SER A 95 -10.96 10.02 13.79
C SER A 95 -10.39 8.61 13.82
N ILE A 96 -11.27 7.61 13.76
CA ILE A 96 -10.90 6.20 13.59
C ILE A 96 -11.39 5.75 12.22
N PHE A 97 -10.46 5.26 11.40
CA PHE A 97 -10.73 4.70 10.09
C PHE A 97 -10.48 3.20 10.06
N GLU A 98 -11.39 2.47 9.45
CA GLU A 98 -11.28 1.05 9.17
C GLU A 98 -11.04 0.83 7.69
N TYR A 99 -10.17 -0.13 7.39
CA TYR A 99 -9.81 -0.56 6.04
C TYR A 99 -9.89 -2.07 5.94
N HIS A 100 -10.18 -2.57 4.74
CA HIS A 100 -10.04 -3.97 4.36
C HIS A 100 -9.12 -4.04 3.15
N LEU A 101 -7.86 -4.37 3.35
CA LEU A 101 -6.82 -4.38 2.32
C LEU A 101 -5.68 -5.34 2.70
N LYS A 102 -4.78 -5.60 1.76
CA LYS A 102 -3.50 -6.26 2.02
C LYS A 102 -2.51 -5.20 2.53
N PRO A 103 -2.11 -5.24 3.82
CA PRO A 103 -1.23 -4.23 4.39
C PRO A 103 0.25 -4.53 4.06
N GLU A 104 0.58 -4.39 2.78
CA GLU A 104 1.92 -4.59 2.25
C GLU A 104 2.84 -3.40 2.53
N PHE A 105 4.10 -3.56 2.17
CA PHE A 105 5.16 -2.58 2.43
C PHE A 105 4.82 -1.16 1.97
N ASP A 106 4.10 -0.98 0.86
CA ASP A 106 3.72 0.34 0.36
C ASP A 106 2.67 1.03 1.25
N PHE A 107 1.79 0.25 1.90
CA PHE A 107 0.86 0.75 2.91
C PHE A 107 1.59 1.11 4.21
N GLU A 108 2.52 0.27 4.66
CA GLU A 108 3.38 0.59 5.80
C GLU A 108 4.15 1.89 5.57
N GLN A 109 4.70 2.09 4.36
CA GLN A 109 5.38 3.33 4.00
C GLN A 109 4.45 4.56 4.07
N GLU A 110 3.16 4.39 3.77
CA GLU A 110 2.17 5.46 3.92
C GLU A 110 1.96 5.82 5.39
N ILE A 111 1.84 4.80 6.26
CA ILE A 111 1.77 5.00 7.72
C ILE A 111 3.04 5.73 8.21
N PHE A 112 4.23 5.28 7.79
CA PHE A 112 5.50 5.92 8.17
C PHE A 112 5.60 7.37 7.70
N SER A 113 5.04 7.70 6.55
CA SER A 113 5.04 9.07 6.02
C SER A 113 4.17 10.03 6.85
N ASN A 114 3.26 9.48 7.67
CA ASN A 114 2.30 10.22 8.47
C ASN A 114 2.34 9.79 9.96
N MET A 115 3.50 9.34 10.43
CA MET A 115 3.66 8.64 11.71
C MET A 115 3.30 9.48 12.94
N ASP A 116 3.53 10.78 12.89
CA ASP A 116 3.18 11.72 13.95
C ASP A 116 1.67 11.99 14.05
N THR A 117 0.92 11.64 13.02
CA THR A 117 -0.53 11.89 12.91
C THR A 117 -1.36 10.61 12.82
N MET A 118 -0.73 9.44 12.63
CA MET A 118 -1.41 8.16 12.46
C MET A 118 -0.89 7.10 13.45
N GLU A 119 -1.82 6.42 14.10
CA GLU A 119 -1.55 5.30 14.99
C GLU A 119 -2.27 4.05 14.50
N VAL A 120 -1.55 2.93 14.35
CA VAL A 120 -2.14 1.63 14.05
C VAL A 120 -2.76 1.07 15.32
N LEU A 121 -4.08 0.78 15.29
CA LEU A 121 -4.79 0.11 16.38
C LEU A 121 -4.92 -1.39 16.13
N GLU A 122 -5.18 -1.78 14.88
CA GLU A 122 -5.31 -3.16 14.42
C GLU A 122 -4.70 -3.31 13.01
N PRO A 123 -4.19 -4.50 12.65
CA PRO A 123 -3.99 -5.68 13.49
C PRO A 123 -2.77 -5.54 14.41
N GLN A 124 -2.73 -6.35 15.47
CA GLN A 124 -1.68 -6.27 16.48
C GLN A 124 -0.27 -6.47 15.90
N TRP A 125 -0.09 -7.42 14.98
CA TRP A 125 1.22 -7.68 14.36
C TRP A 125 1.75 -6.45 13.59
N LEU A 126 0.88 -5.71 12.87
CA LEU A 126 1.28 -4.51 12.15
C LEU A 126 1.69 -3.40 13.13
N ARG A 127 0.93 -3.25 14.23
CA ARG A 127 1.27 -2.32 15.31
C ARG A 127 2.64 -2.64 15.91
N GLU A 128 2.92 -3.92 16.15
CA GLU A 128 4.21 -4.38 16.69
C GLU A 128 5.36 -4.13 15.71
N GLU A 129 5.15 -4.39 14.42
CA GLU A 129 6.16 -4.11 13.39
C GLU A 129 6.49 -2.62 13.30
N ILE A 130 5.46 -1.75 13.24
CA ILE A 130 5.64 -0.30 13.27
C ILE A 130 6.41 0.12 14.53
N THR A 131 6.03 -0.41 15.69
CA THR A 131 6.69 -0.13 16.97
C THR A 131 8.17 -0.53 16.95
N GLN A 132 8.49 -1.70 16.39
CA GLN A 132 9.88 -2.15 16.30
C GLN A 132 10.72 -1.27 15.38
N ARG A 133 10.16 -0.84 14.26
CA ARG A 133 10.84 0.10 13.33
C ARG A 133 11.07 1.46 13.99
N LEU A 134 10.11 1.95 14.79
CA LEU A 134 10.28 3.18 15.59
C LEU A 134 11.45 3.08 16.57
N LYS A 135 11.53 1.97 17.31
CA LYS A 135 12.66 1.73 18.23
C LYS A 135 14.00 1.73 17.48
N ASN A 136 14.05 1.07 16.32
CA ASN A 136 15.25 1.05 15.49
C ASN A 136 15.61 2.46 14.98
N LEU A 137 14.61 3.26 14.65
CA LEU A 137 14.80 4.65 14.20
C LEU A 137 15.34 5.52 15.34
N THR A 138 14.76 5.43 16.53
CA THR A 138 15.22 6.13 17.74
C THR A 138 16.71 5.86 18.00
N GLY A 139 17.12 4.59 17.90
CA GLY A 139 18.52 4.21 18.04
C GLY A 139 19.48 4.85 17.01
N LYS A 140 18.99 5.10 15.76
CA LYS A 140 19.78 5.78 14.73
C LYS A 140 20.00 7.27 15.02
N TYR A 141 19.04 7.90 15.68
CA TYR A 141 19.10 9.31 16.03
C TYR A 141 19.65 9.57 17.44
N GLN A 142 20.03 8.51 18.18
CA GLN A 142 20.61 8.57 19.53
C GLN A 142 19.73 9.39 20.52
N ILE A 143 18.43 9.20 20.48
CA ILE A 143 17.47 9.83 21.38
C ILE A 143 17.15 8.90 22.54
#